data_b852b92bbf6c2ba4c1dca226f4ea2d8f
#
_entry.id   b852b92bbf6c2ba4c1dca226f4ea2d8f
#
_cell.length_a   1.000
_cell.length_b   1.000
_cell.length_c   1.000
_cell.angle_alpha   90.00
_cell.angle_beta   90.00
_cell.angle_gamma   90.00
#
_symmetry.space_group_name_H-M   'P 1'
#
loop_
_entity.id
_entity.type
_entity.pdbx_description
1 polymer ?
#
loop_
_entity_poly.entity_id
_entity_poly.type
_entity_poly.pdbx_seq_one_letter_code
_entity_poly.pdbx_strand_id
1 'polypeptide(L)'
;SEDERVARDYLLANEASLVVQVVDSTNLERNLYLSKQLQEMGVPLLLVLNMQDLAVKQGLRISAARLSKALDLPVVSISALAKNAKAKIITAVEKFASSGKTRPTYEMQLPHELNEEVDLLSSVLGDLAQKKSWNPQWLALKIIEGDLELENLCVEKNIFDANLIAETRNRILQQQGIHPDEWIAEIRYQQIEASLQHSIKGHHSTPKATLTDKIDGVVLNRWW
;
A
#
# COMPACT_ATOMS: atom_id res chain seq x y z
N SER A 1 9.07 -13.97 -5.48
CA SER A 1 9.14 -14.71 -6.77
C SER A 1 9.74 -13.81 -7.84
N GLU A 2 10.14 -14.37 -8.99
CA GLU A 2 10.68 -13.57 -10.10
C GLU A 2 9.62 -12.63 -10.68
N ASP A 3 8.37 -13.07 -10.73
CA ASP A 3 7.24 -12.28 -11.20
C ASP A 3 6.99 -11.03 -10.32
N GLU A 4 7.15 -11.16 -9.01
CA GLU A 4 7.03 -10.05 -8.05
C GLU A 4 8.14 -9.02 -8.28
N ARG A 5 9.38 -9.48 -8.48
CA ARG A 5 10.52 -8.60 -8.78
C ARG A 5 10.29 -7.82 -10.09
N VAL A 6 9.83 -8.49 -11.14
CA VAL A 6 9.51 -7.83 -12.42
C VAL A 6 8.42 -6.78 -12.24
N ALA A 7 7.36 -7.09 -11.50
CA ALA A 7 6.29 -6.14 -11.21
C ALA A 7 6.79 -4.93 -10.41
N ARG A 8 7.62 -5.16 -9.39
CA ARG A 8 8.25 -4.10 -8.60
C ARG A 8 9.13 -3.20 -9.46
N ASP A 9 10.02 -3.79 -10.26
CA ASP A 9 10.94 -3.03 -11.12
C ASP A 9 10.17 -2.17 -12.13
N TYR A 10 9.08 -2.70 -12.69
CA TYR A 10 8.19 -1.95 -13.58
C TYR A 10 7.51 -0.76 -12.88
N LEU A 11 7.05 -0.95 -11.65
CA LEU A 11 6.45 0.13 -10.86
C LEU A 11 7.49 1.20 -10.47
N LEU A 12 8.72 0.78 -10.12
CA LEU A 12 9.83 1.67 -9.81
C LEU A 12 10.31 2.48 -11.02
N ALA A 13 10.20 1.91 -12.24
CA ALA A 13 10.50 2.61 -13.47
C ALA A 13 9.49 3.72 -13.81
N ASN A 14 8.35 3.77 -13.09
CA ASN A 14 7.29 4.78 -13.28
C ASN A 14 6.64 4.78 -14.67
N GLU A 15 6.62 3.64 -15.34
CA GLU A 15 6.09 3.51 -16.70
C GLU A 15 4.57 3.32 -16.73
N ALA A 16 3.98 2.89 -15.61
CA ALA A 16 2.54 2.64 -15.53
C ALA A 16 1.75 3.95 -15.47
N SER A 17 0.87 4.18 -16.43
CA SER A 17 -0.11 5.28 -16.40
C SER A 17 -1.30 4.99 -15.46
N LEU A 18 -1.57 3.72 -15.21
CA LEU A 18 -2.59 3.22 -14.29
C LEU A 18 -2.27 1.78 -13.91
N VAL A 19 -2.31 1.48 -12.63
CA VAL A 19 -2.28 0.12 -12.10
C VAL A 19 -3.71 -0.33 -11.81
N VAL A 20 -4.11 -1.47 -12.34
CA VAL A 20 -5.39 -2.11 -12.04
C VAL A 20 -5.14 -3.27 -11.11
N GLN A 21 -5.41 -3.08 -9.83
CA GLN A 21 -5.27 -4.14 -8.83
C GLN A 21 -6.57 -4.90 -8.66
N VAL A 22 -6.54 -6.20 -8.90
CA VAL A 22 -7.68 -7.09 -8.67
C VAL A 22 -7.53 -7.73 -7.28
N VAL A 23 -8.53 -7.56 -6.43
CA VAL A 23 -8.54 -8.07 -5.05
C VAL A 23 -9.69 -9.03 -4.82
N ASP A 24 -9.46 -10.00 -3.96
CA ASP A 24 -10.47 -10.93 -3.50
C ASP A 24 -11.33 -10.28 -2.41
N SER A 25 -12.61 -10.14 -2.68
CA SER A 25 -13.57 -9.53 -1.75
C SER A 25 -13.83 -10.39 -0.50
N THR A 26 -13.49 -11.66 -0.53
CA THR A 26 -13.65 -12.57 0.63
C THR A 26 -12.51 -12.43 1.63
N ASN A 27 -11.36 -11.88 1.18
CA ASN A 27 -10.18 -11.65 2.01
C ASN A 27 -9.62 -10.23 1.81
N LEU A 28 -10.50 -9.25 1.95
CA LEU A 28 -10.23 -7.88 1.52
C LEU A 28 -9.14 -7.20 2.35
N GLU A 29 -9.11 -7.40 3.66
CA GLU A 29 -8.15 -6.78 4.56
C GLU A 29 -6.70 -7.08 4.13
N ARG A 30 -6.38 -8.35 3.89
CA ARG A 30 -5.06 -8.77 3.45
C ARG A 30 -4.69 -8.20 2.07
N ASN A 31 -5.66 -8.20 1.15
CA ASN A 31 -5.41 -7.71 -0.21
C ASN A 31 -5.22 -6.18 -0.26
N LEU A 32 -5.86 -5.43 0.65
CA LEU A 32 -5.70 -3.98 0.73
C LEU A 32 -4.34 -3.54 1.26
N TYR A 33 -3.57 -4.42 1.89
CA TYR A 33 -2.22 -4.11 2.33
C TYR A 33 -1.33 -3.68 1.15
N LEU A 34 -1.37 -4.43 0.05
CA LEU A 34 -0.67 -4.05 -1.18
C LEU A 34 -1.24 -2.76 -1.78
N SER A 35 -2.59 -2.58 -1.75
CA SER A 35 -3.20 -1.33 -2.22
C SER A 35 -2.65 -0.11 -1.48
N LYS A 36 -2.44 -0.25 -0.17
CA LYS A 36 -1.89 0.80 0.68
C LYS A 36 -0.46 1.14 0.28
N GLN A 37 0.39 0.14 0.08
CA GLN A 37 1.78 0.34 -0.37
C GLN A 37 1.85 1.01 -1.75
N LEU A 38 0.96 0.62 -2.68
CA LEU A 38 0.87 1.26 -4.00
C LEU A 38 0.43 2.73 -3.92
N GLN A 39 -0.49 3.05 -2.99
CA GLN A 39 -0.87 4.44 -2.72
C GLN A 39 0.29 5.27 -2.17
N GLU A 40 1.02 4.74 -1.19
CA GLU A 40 2.21 5.37 -0.60
C GLU A 40 3.27 5.67 -1.66
N MET A 41 3.43 4.78 -2.62
CA MET A 41 4.32 4.94 -3.78
C MET A 41 3.87 6.05 -4.74
N GLY A 42 2.62 6.50 -4.63
CA GLY A 42 2.04 7.50 -5.53
C GLY A 42 1.66 6.94 -6.90
N VAL A 43 1.41 5.63 -7.01
CA VAL A 43 1.01 5.00 -8.27
C VAL A 43 -0.47 5.27 -8.52
N PRO A 44 -0.87 5.69 -9.74
CA PRO A 44 -2.28 5.78 -10.11
C PRO A 44 -2.92 4.39 -10.04
N LEU A 45 -3.92 4.22 -9.17
CA LEU A 45 -4.49 2.92 -8.82
C LEU A 45 -5.98 2.87 -9.05
N LEU A 46 -6.45 1.80 -9.70
CA LEU A 46 -7.86 1.39 -9.79
C LEU A 46 -8.01 0.05 -9.07
N LEU A 47 -8.85 0.02 -8.04
CA LEU A 47 -9.14 -1.19 -7.29
C LEU A 47 -10.34 -1.93 -7.88
N VAL A 48 -10.17 -3.19 -8.21
CA VAL A 48 -11.22 -4.08 -8.74
C VAL A 48 -11.55 -5.15 -7.70
N LEU A 49 -12.71 -5.00 -7.05
CA LEU A 49 -13.24 -5.98 -6.12
C LEU A 49 -13.82 -7.15 -6.90
N ASN A 50 -13.12 -8.27 -6.92
CA ASN A 50 -13.58 -9.52 -7.53
C ASN A 50 -14.26 -10.44 -6.49
N MET A 51 -14.89 -11.50 -6.95
CA MET A 51 -15.57 -12.51 -6.10
C MET A 51 -16.68 -11.94 -5.19
N GLN A 52 -17.36 -10.88 -5.63
CA GLN A 52 -18.44 -10.24 -4.87
C GLN A 52 -19.60 -11.22 -4.59
N ASP A 53 -19.88 -12.13 -5.50
CA ASP A 53 -20.87 -13.18 -5.35
C ASP A 53 -20.53 -14.15 -4.21
N LEU A 54 -19.25 -14.49 -4.04
CA LEU A 54 -18.77 -15.32 -2.93
C LEU A 54 -18.80 -14.55 -1.60
N ALA A 55 -18.37 -13.30 -1.59
CA ALA A 55 -18.44 -12.44 -0.41
C ALA A 55 -19.89 -12.33 0.11
N VAL A 56 -20.86 -12.11 -0.79
CA VAL A 56 -22.28 -12.07 -0.42
C VAL A 56 -22.77 -13.41 0.14
N LYS A 57 -22.35 -14.55 -0.42
CA LYS A 57 -22.67 -15.88 0.13
C LYS A 57 -22.10 -16.09 1.55
N GLN A 58 -20.98 -15.47 1.85
CA GLN A 58 -20.37 -15.45 3.19
C GLN A 58 -20.99 -14.39 4.13
N GLY A 59 -22.01 -13.68 3.70
CA GLY A 59 -22.68 -12.65 4.48
C GLY A 59 -21.99 -11.27 4.44
N LEU A 60 -20.94 -11.11 3.65
CA LEU A 60 -20.21 -9.84 3.51
C LEU A 60 -20.85 -9.01 2.40
N ARG A 61 -21.26 -7.78 2.75
CA ARG A 61 -21.79 -6.81 1.78
C ARG A 61 -20.86 -5.60 1.73
N ILE A 62 -20.03 -5.55 0.68
CA ILE A 62 -19.03 -4.51 0.49
C ILE A 62 -19.60 -3.41 -0.42
N SER A 63 -19.59 -2.18 0.08
CA SER A 63 -19.99 -1.01 -0.69
C SER A 63 -18.77 -0.42 -1.41
N ALA A 64 -18.64 -0.67 -2.71
CA ALA A 64 -17.55 -0.10 -3.52
C ALA A 64 -17.49 1.42 -3.42
N ALA A 65 -18.64 2.11 -3.38
CA ALA A 65 -18.68 3.57 -3.27
C ALA A 65 -18.16 4.09 -1.92
N ARG A 66 -18.49 3.40 -0.81
CA ARG A 66 -17.98 3.78 0.51
C ARG A 66 -16.48 3.46 0.63
N LEU A 67 -16.05 2.30 0.13
CA LEU A 67 -14.66 1.91 0.10
C LEU A 67 -13.82 2.87 -0.75
N SER A 68 -14.34 3.27 -1.92
CA SER A 68 -13.71 4.28 -2.77
C SER A 68 -13.50 5.61 -2.03
N LYS A 69 -14.49 6.04 -1.26
CA LYS A 69 -14.39 7.25 -0.45
C LYS A 69 -13.40 7.09 0.71
N ALA A 70 -13.41 5.94 1.38
CA ALA A 70 -12.55 5.69 2.54
C ALA A 70 -11.08 5.53 2.17
N LEU A 71 -10.80 4.95 0.99
CA LEU A 71 -9.44 4.76 0.48
C LEU A 71 -8.95 5.92 -0.40
N ASP A 72 -9.82 6.86 -0.76
CA ASP A 72 -9.57 7.89 -1.79
C ASP A 72 -9.06 7.29 -3.12
N LEU A 73 -9.65 6.17 -3.53
CA LEU A 73 -9.30 5.44 -4.75
C LEU A 73 -10.55 5.13 -5.58
N PRO A 74 -10.48 5.09 -6.91
CA PRO A 74 -11.52 4.51 -7.73
C PRO A 74 -11.65 3.01 -7.44
N VAL A 75 -12.88 2.57 -7.12
CA VAL A 75 -13.18 1.16 -6.80
C VAL A 75 -14.31 0.68 -7.68
N VAL A 76 -14.11 -0.47 -8.33
CA VAL A 76 -15.10 -1.17 -9.16
C VAL A 76 -15.39 -2.54 -8.58
N SER A 77 -16.68 -2.89 -8.51
CA SER A 77 -17.11 -4.20 -8.02
C SER A 77 -17.55 -5.08 -9.17
N ILE A 78 -16.96 -6.27 -9.27
CA ILE A 78 -17.25 -7.28 -10.28
C ILE A 78 -17.41 -8.68 -9.69
N SER A 79 -18.00 -9.58 -10.47
CA SER A 79 -17.71 -11.01 -10.43
C SER A 79 -17.10 -11.36 -11.78
N ALA A 80 -15.91 -11.95 -11.80
CA ALA A 80 -15.19 -12.25 -13.05
C ALA A 80 -16.00 -13.15 -14.01
N LEU A 81 -16.93 -13.95 -13.46
CA LEU A 81 -17.82 -14.82 -14.23
C LEU A 81 -19.02 -14.06 -14.82
N ALA A 82 -19.26 -12.82 -14.42
CA ALA A 82 -20.38 -12.03 -14.93
C ALA A 82 -20.09 -11.52 -16.34
N LYS A 83 -21.05 -11.64 -17.25
CA LYS A 83 -20.93 -11.23 -18.66
C LYS A 83 -20.51 -9.77 -18.84
N ASN A 84 -20.81 -8.90 -17.88
CA ASN A 84 -20.51 -7.47 -17.92
C ASN A 84 -19.23 -7.08 -17.16
N ALA A 85 -18.46 -8.03 -16.61
CA ALA A 85 -17.27 -7.75 -15.82
C ALA A 85 -16.24 -6.95 -16.61
N LYS A 86 -15.93 -7.40 -17.83
CA LYS A 86 -14.99 -6.71 -18.74
C LYS A 86 -15.43 -5.27 -19.04
N ALA A 87 -16.71 -5.08 -19.37
CA ALA A 87 -17.24 -3.76 -19.69
C ALA A 87 -17.11 -2.78 -18.52
N LYS A 88 -17.39 -3.24 -17.28
CA LYS A 88 -17.25 -2.42 -16.08
C LYS A 88 -15.81 -1.95 -15.86
N ILE A 89 -14.82 -2.83 -16.06
CA ILE A 89 -13.40 -2.49 -15.91
C ILE A 89 -13.02 -1.48 -16.99
N ILE A 90 -13.36 -1.73 -18.26
CA ILE A 90 -13.06 -0.81 -19.36
C ILE A 90 -13.64 0.57 -19.08
N THR A 91 -14.93 0.66 -18.73
CA THR A 91 -15.57 1.95 -18.39
C THR A 91 -14.86 2.68 -17.25
N ALA A 92 -14.39 1.95 -16.23
CA ALA A 92 -13.66 2.55 -15.13
C ALA A 92 -12.28 3.08 -15.55
N VAL A 93 -11.57 2.34 -16.40
CA VAL A 93 -10.28 2.76 -16.97
C VAL A 93 -10.47 3.99 -17.85
N GLU A 94 -11.47 4.00 -18.74
CA GLU A 94 -11.81 5.15 -19.60
C GLU A 94 -12.16 6.38 -18.78
N LYS A 95 -12.94 6.22 -17.72
CA LYS A 95 -13.28 7.30 -16.79
C LYS A 95 -12.04 7.85 -16.08
N PHE A 96 -11.13 6.97 -15.68
CA PHE A 96 -9.86 7.39 -15.10
C PHE A 96 -9.03 8.18 -16.12
N ALA A 97 -8.84 7.65 -17.31
CA ALA A 97 -8.09 8.30 -18.40
C ALA A 97 -8.67 9.68 -18.76
N SER A 98 -10.01 9.79 -18.80
CA SER A 98 -10.71 11.05 -19.13
C SER A 98 -10.69 12.08 -18.00
N SER A 99 -10.34 11.66 -16.76
CA SER A 99 -10.35 12.57 -15.60
C SER A 99 -9.17 13.55 -15.59
N GLY A 100 -8.18 13.36 -16.46
CA GLY A 100 -6.95 14.16 -16.48
C GLY A 100 -6.12 14.04 -15.20
N LYS A 101 -6.48 13.12 -14.30
CA LYS A 101 -5.74 12.89 -13.07
C LYS A 101 -4.39 12.29 -13.43
N THR A 102 -3.36 13.07 -13.20
CA THR A 102 -1.98 12.62 -13.08
C THR A 102 -1.78 11.88 -11.77
N ARG A 103 -0.56 11.50 -11.44
CA ARG A 103 -0.23 10.80 -10.19
C ARG A 103 -0.87 11.48 -8.99
N PRO A 104 -1.60 10.73 -8.15
CA PRO A 104 -2.15 11.28 -6.93
C PRO A 104 -1.01 11.66 -5.99
N THR A 105 -1.09 12.85 -5.41
CA THR A 105 -0.28 13.16 -4.23
C THR A 105 -0.95 12.45 -3.06
N TYR A 106 -0.38 11.34 -2.64
CA TYR A 106 -0.86 10.63 -1.46
C TYR A 106 -0.14 11.19 -0.23
N GLU A 107 -0.90 11.75 0.69
CA GLU A 107 -0.41 12.21 1.98
C GLU A 107 -0.48 11.07 2.98
N MET A 108 0.68 10.62 3.44
CA MET A 108 0.75 9.53 4.43
C MET A 108 0.30 10.03 5.80
N GLN A 109 -0.70 9.35 6.36
CA GLN A 109 -1.13 9.61 7.73
C GLN A 109 -0.29 8.75 8.68
N LEU A 110 0.82 9.28 9.14
CA LEU A 110 1.74 8.62 10.06
C LEU A 110 1.59 9.21 11.49
N PRO A 111 1.85 8.41 12.55
CA PRO A 111 2.04 8.95 13.88
C PRO A 111 3.15 10.01 13.88
N HIS A 112 3.06 10.98 14.78
CA HIS A 112 3.95 12.15 14.82
C HIS A 112 5.43 11.72 14.86
N GLU A 113 5.77 10.78 15.69
CA GLU A 113 7.14 10.31 15.91
C GLU A 113 7.73 9.63 14.66
N LEU A 114 6.91 8.85 13.95
CA LEU A 114 7.34 8.24 12.68
C LEU A 114 7.42 9.28 11.57
N ASN A 115 6.48 10.24 11.56
CA ASN A 115 6.47 11.29 10.54
C ASN A 115 7.71 12.18 10.64
N GLU A 116 8.18 12.52 11.83
CA GLU A 116 9.41 13.29 12.04
C GLU A 116 10.64 12.58 11.44
N GLU A 117 10.78 11.26 11.67
CA GLU A 117 11.89 10.48 11.09
C GLU A 117 11.76 10.35 9.56
N VAL A 118 10.54 10.17 9.06
CA VAL A 118 10.27 10.13 7.62
C VAL A 118 10.57 11.46 6.96
N ASP A 119 10.17 12.59 7.55
CA ASP A 119 10.42 13.93 7.00
C ASP A 119 11.92 14.27 6.99
N LEU A 120 12.63 13.91 8.07
CA LEU A 120 14.07 14.10 8.16
C LEU A 120 14.78 13.34 7.03
N LEU A 121 14.48 12.05 6.89
CA LEU A 121 15.12 11.22 5.87
C LEU A 121 14.67 11.60 4.45
N SER A 122 13.41 12.02 4.26
CA SER A 122 12.89 12.50 2.98
C SER A 122 13.65 13.73 2.47
N SER A 123 14.06 14.61 3.37
CA SER A 123 14.85 15.79 2.99
C SER A 123 16.22 15.41 2.42
N VAL A 124 16.84 14.37 2.95
CA VAL A 124 18.13 13.84 2.47
C VAL A 124 17.97 13.11 1.13
N LEU A 125 16.82 12.44 0.94
CA LEU A 125 16.51 11.63 -0.24
C LEU A 125 15.92 12.44 -1.40
N GLY A 126 15.63 13.73 -1.20
CA GLY A 126 14.87 14.57 -2.15
C GLY A 126 15.42 14.56 -3.56
N ASP A 127 16.71 14.72 -3.75
CA ASP A 127 17.36 14.74 -5.06
C ASP A 127 17.23 13.39 -5.80
N LEU A 128 17.40 12.27 -5.09
CA LEU A 128 17.24 10.93 -5.67
C LEU A 128 15.78 10.71 -6.05
N ALA A 129 14.86 11.00 -5.13
CA ALA A 129 13.45 10.86 -5.34
C ALA A 129 12.97 11.68 -6.56
N GLN A 130 13.43 12.94 -6.69
CA GLN A 130 13.13 13.77 -7.84
C GLN A 130 13.66 13.17 -9.15
N LYS A 131 14.93 12.75 -9.19
CA LYS A 131 15.55 12.13 -10.38
C LYS A 131 14.83 10.85 -10.82
N LYS A 132 14.30 10.09 -9.86
CA LYS A 132 13.58 8.84 -10.11
C LYS A 132 12.08 9.04 -10.26
N SER A 133 11.56 10.25 -10.04
CA SER A 133 10.13 10.57 -9.96
C SER A 133 9.41 9.71 -8.91
N TRP A 134 10.06 9.42 -7.80
CA TRP A 134 9.50 8.71 -6.64
C TRP A 134 8.96 9.70 -5.60
N ASN A 135 8.02 9.23 -4.79
CA ASN A 135 7.60 9.97 -3.59
C ASN A 135 8.72 9.89 -2.53
N PRO A 136 9.30 11.01 -2.06
CA PRO A 136 10.40 10.98 -1.11
C PRO A 136 10.00 10.42 0.26
N GLN A 137 8.77 10.65 0.72
CA GLN A 137 8.27 10.08 1.97
C GLN A 137 8.10 8.56 1.87
N TRP A 138 7.59 8.06 0.73
CA TRP A 138 7.54 6.62 0.47
C TRP A 138 8.93 6.00 0.48
N LEU A 139 9.90 6.63 -0.17
CA LEU A 139 11.27 6.13 -0.21
C LEU A 139 11.88 6.07 1.20
N ALA A 140 11.70 7.13 2.00
CA ALA A 140 12.14 7.18 3.39
C ALA A 140 11.49 6.08 4.23
N LEU A 141 10.17 5.91 4.11
CA LEU A 141 9.42 4.90 4.83
C LEU A 141 9.91 3.48 4.48
N LYS A 142 10.15 3.19 3.20
CA LYS A 142 10.65 1.89 2.74
C LYS A 142 12.06 1.59 3.28
N ILE A 143 12.92 2.59 3.33
CA ILE A 143 14.26 2.44 3.90
C ILE A 143 14.16 2.20 5.41
N ILE A 144 13.34 2.95 6.15
CA ILE A 144 13.11 2.72 7.58
C ILE A 144 12.54 1.32 7.84
N GLU A 145 11.60 0.86 7.01
CA GLU A 145 10.97 -0.47 7.06
C GLU A 145 11.98 -1.62 6.81
N GLY A 146 13.12 -1.35 6.16
CA GLY A 146 14.17 -2.34 5.93
C GLY A 146 14.31 -2.85 4.50
N ASP A 147 13.92 -2.04 3.51
CA ASP A 147 14.16 -2.36 2.10
C ASP A 147 15.64 -2.24 1.75
N LEU A 148 16.33 -3.38 1.79
CA LEU A 148 17.78 -3.45 1.59
C LEU A 148 18.23 -3.00 0.19
N GLU A 149 17.41 -3.19 -0.84
CA GLU A 149 17.80 -2.78 -2.20
C GLU A 149 17.79 -1.26 -2.33
N LEU A 150 16.77 -0.59 -1.78
CA LEU A 150 16.70 0.87 -1.76
C LEU A 150 17.75 1.47 -0.82
N GLU A 151 18.02 0.85 0.32
CA GLU A 151 19.07 1.26 1.24
C GLU A 151 20.44 1.18 0.57
N ASN A 152 20.80 0.04 -0.03
CA ASN A 152 22.05 -0.15 -0.74
C ASN A 152 22.21 0.84 -1.91
N LEU A 153 21.16 1.07 -2.68
CA LEU A 153 21.17 2.08 -3.75
C LEU A 153 21.57 3.47 -3.23
N CYS A 154 21.06 3.85 -2.06
CA CYS A 154 21.37 5.15 -1.45
C CYS A 154 22.82 5.21 -0.93
N VAL A 155 23.29 4.14 -0.29
CA VAL A 155 24.69 4.03 0.21
C VAL A 155 25.68 4.07 -0.96
N GLU A 156 25.45 3.28 -2.02
CA GLU A 156 26.30 3.26 -3.23
C GLU A 156 26.38 4.64 -3.91
N LYS A 157 25.31 5.42 -3.83
CA LYS A 157 25.27 6.79 -4.37
C LYS A 157 25.80 7.85 -3.39
N ASN A 158 26.31 7.44 -2.23
CA ASN A 158 26.78 8.33 -1.16
C ASN A 158 25.74 9.39 -0.73
N ILE A 159 24.46 9.01 -0.68
CA ILE A 159 23.37 9.91 -0.25
C ILE A 159 23.37 10.02 1.27
N PHE A 160 23.61 8.91 1.96
CA PHE A 160 23.78 8.84 3.41
C PHE A 160 24.73 7.69 3.80
N ASP A 161 25.23 7.75 5.03
CA ASP A 161 25.97 6.66 5.65
C ASP A 161 24.98 5.62 6.21
N ALA A 162 25.30 4.32 6.07
CA ALA A 162 24.52 3.21 6.63
C ALA A 162 24.25 3.35 8.14
N ASN A 163 25.13 4.02 8.89
CA ASN A 163 24.95 4.31 10.31
C ASN A 163 23.71 5.19 10.58
N LEU A 164 23.40 6.13 9.70
CA LEU A 164 22.22 6.99 9.85
C LEU A 164 20.93 6.17 9.96
N ILE A 165 20.79 5.15 9.11
CA ILE A 165 19.59 4.32 9.10
C ILE A 165 19.56 3.39 10.33
N ALA A 166 20.69 2.85 10.72
CA ALA A 166 20.78 2.03 11.94
C ALA A 166 20.39 2.86 13.19
N GLU A 167 20.88 4.09 13.29
CA GLU A 167 20.53 5.01 14.38
C GLU A 167 19.03 5.38 14.35
N THR A 168 18.47 5.68 13.19
CA THR A 168 17.04 5.97 13.03
C THR A 168 16.19 4.80 13.50
N ARG A 169 16.46 3.58 13.04
CA ARG A 169 15.75 2.37 13.47
C ARG A 169 15.89 2.11 14.98
N ASN A 170 17.08 2.35 15.53
CA ASN A 170 17.31 2.21 16.98
C ASN A 170 16.54 3.25 17.80
N ARG A 171 16.45 4.51 17.34
CA ARG A 171 15.62 5.53 18.02
C ARG A 171 14.16 5.11 18.05
N ILE A 172 13.60 4.67 16.93
CA ILE A 172 12.22 4.19 16.85
C ILE A 172 12.02 3.01 17.82
N LEU A 173 12.91 2.01 17.79
CA LEU A 173 12.82 0.85 18.68
C LEU A 173 12.88 1.24 20.16
N GLN A 174 13.76 2.18 20.54
CA GLN A 174 13.87 2.65 21.92
C GLN A 174 12.64 3.45 22.36
N GLN A 175 12.06 4.26 21.49
CA GLN A 175 10.91 5.10 21.82
C GLN A 175 9.60 4.32 21.83
N GLN A 176 9.41 3.40 20.90
CA GLN A 176 8.15 2.69 20.70
C GLN A 176 8.15 1.27 21.29
N GLY A 177 9.33 0.69 21.56
CA GLY A 177 9.46 -0.68 22.05
C GLY A 177 9.13 -1.76 21.00
N ILE A 178 8.99 -1.37 19.73
CA ILE A 178 8.65 -2.24 18.60
C ILE A 178 9.58 -1.96 17.42
N HIS A 179 9.89 -2.96 16.63
CA HIS A 179 10.70 -2.79 15.43
C HIS A 179 9.99 -1.94 14.37
N PRO A 180 10.70 -1.08 13.60
CA PRO A 180 10.09 -0.17 12.63
C PRO A 180 9.21 -0.86 11.60
N ASP A 181 9.63 -2.00 11.07
CA ASP A 181 8.88 -2.80 10.09
C ASP A 181 7.55 -3.32 10.66
N GLU A 182 7.57 -3.82 11.90
CA GLU A 182 6.36 -4.26 12.61
C GLU A 182 5.42 -3.09 12.89
N TRP A 183 5.96 -1.96 13.37
CA TRP A 183 5.16 -0.77 13.67
C TRP A 183 4.51 -0.17 12.42
N ILE A 184 5.26 -0.05 11.33
CA ILE A 184 4.74 0.43 10.03
C ILE A 184 3.65 -0.51 9.50
N ALA A 185 3.84 -1.83 9.63
CA ALA A 185 2.83 -2.81 9.23
C ALA A 185 1.56 -2.66 10.08
N GLU A 186 1.70 -2.47 11.39
CA GLU A 186 0.57 -2.25 12.31
C GLU A 186 -0.22 -1.00 11.94
N ILE A 187 0.45 0.12 11.67
CA ILE A 187 -0.18 1.37 11.22
C ILE A 187 -0.99 1.15 9.94
N ARG A 188 -0.43 0.46 8.95
CA ARG A 188 -1.15 0.14 7.71
C ARG A 188 -2.40 -0.69 7.96
N TYR A 189 -2.31 -1.73 8.80
CA TYR A 189 -3.47 -2.55 9.15
C TYR A 189 -4.56 -1.77 9.88
N GLN A 190 -4.20 -0.90 10.83
CA GLN A 190 -5.15 -0.03 11.51
C GLN A 190 -5.89 0.90 10.54
N GLN A 191 -5.19 1.49 9.58
CA GLN A 191 -5.80 2.34 8.55
C GLN A 191 -6.72 1.56 7.60
N ILE A 192 -6.34 0.34 7.24
CA ILE A 192 -7.16 -0.57 6.43
C ILE A 192 -8.43 -0.92 7.19
N GLU A 193 -8.30 -1.34 8.46
CA GLU A 193 -9.44 -1.69 9.30
C GLU A 193 -10.42 -0.53 9.45
N ALA A 194 -9.93 0.69 9.72
CA ALA A 194 -10.74 1.89 9.77
C ALA A 194 -11.51 2.15 8.46
N SER A 195 -10.86 1.92 7.31
CA SER A 195 -11.48 2.06 5.98
C SER A 195 -12.56 1.00 5.74
N LEU A 196 -12.37 -0.22 6.26
CA LEU A 196 -13.31 -1.33 6.10
C LEU A 196 -14.52 -1.22 7.02
N GLN A 197 -14.37 -0.72 8.24
CA GLN A 197 -15.47 -0.62 9.23
C GLN A 197 -16.71 0.09 8.69
N HIS A 198 -16.54 1.14 7.88
CA HIS A 198 -17.63 1.92 7.28
C HIS A 198 -18.07 1.39 5.92
N SER A 199 -17.30 0.50 5.31
CA SER A 199 -17.50 0.03 3.93
C SER A 199 -18.14 -1.34 3.85
N ILE A 200 -18.06 -2.13 4.90
CA ILE A 200 -18.59 -3.50 4.96
C ILE A 200 -19.78 -3.56 5.92
N LYS A 201 -20.86 -4.22 5.47
CA LYS A 201 -21.98 -4.64 6.31
C LYS A 201 -22.00 -6.16 6.33
N GLY A 202 -22.04 -6.75 7.53
CA GLY A 202 -22.07 -8.20 7.75
C GLY A 202 -21.14 -8.61 8.88
N HIS A 203 -21.28 -9.84 9.34
CA HIS A 203 -20.44 -10.36 10.41
C HIS A 203 -19.10 -10.80 9.82
N HIS A 204 -18.01 -10.12 10.21
CA HIS A 204 -16.69 -10.68 10.13
C HIS A 204 -16.59 -11.79 11.20
N SER A 205 -16.94 -13.01 10.84
CA SER A 205 -16.61 -14.19 11.63
C SER A 205 -15.22 -14.73 11.24
N THR A 206 -14.27 -13.86 10.99
CA THR A 206 -12.88 -14.29 11.08
C THR A 206 -12.53 -14.38 12.57
N PRO A 207 -11.97 -15.50 13.06
CA PRO A 207 -11.32 -15.51 14.35
C PRO A 207 -10.41 -14.28 14.34
N LYS A 208 -10.42 -13.51 15.42
CA LYS A 208 -9.44 -12.44 15.60
C LYS A 208 -8.06 -13.09 15.54
N ALA A 209 -7.51 -13.22 14.33
CA ALA A 209 -6.09 -13.45 14.19
C ALA A 209 -5.45 -12.31 14.98
N THR A 210 -4.61 -12.66 15.94
CA THR A 210 -3.88 -11.66 16.70
C THR A 210 -3.13 -10.79 15.70
N LEU A 211 -2.90 -9.53 16.01
CA LEU A 211 -2.07 -8.64 15.18
C LEU A 211 -0.77 -9.35 14.78
N THR A 212 -0.20 -10.13 15.69
CA THR A 212 0.97 -10.99 15.46
C THR A 212 0.77 -12.00 14.33
N ASP A 213 -0.37 -12.70 14.25
CA ASP A 213 -0.65 -13.68 13.17
C ASP A 213 -0.81 -12.99 11.80
N LYS A 214 -1.29 -11.73 11.79
CA LYS A 214 -1.44 -10.92 10.58
C LYS A 214 -0.09 -10.39 10.11
N ILE A 215 0.75 -9.93 11.02
CA ILE A 215 2.10 -9.43 10.77
C ILE A 215 3.01 -10.56 10.30
N ASP A 216 2.99 -11.73 10.95
CA ASP A 216 3.77 -12.90 10.55
C ASP A 216 3.47 -13.33 9.11
N GLY A 217 2.22 -13.22 8.67
CA GLY A 217 1.83 -13.52 7.29
C GLY A 217 2.38 -12.54 6.24
N VAL A 218 2.78 -11.33 6.65
CA VAL A 218 3.32 -10.27 5.77
C VAL A 218 4.82 -10.14 5.90
N VAL A 219 5.35 -10.19 7.14
CA VAL A 219 6.80 -10.09 7.42
C VAL A 219 7.55 -11.31 6.90
N LEU A 220 6.94 -12.51 6.92
CA LEU A 220 7.51 -13.71 6.28
C LEU A 220 7.47 -13.63 4.75
N ASN A 221 6.67 -12.76 4.17
CA ASN A 221 6.66 -12.43 2.75
C ASN A 221 7.57 -11.21 2.50
N ARG A 222 8.86 -11.37 2.74
CA ARG A 222 9.95 -10.34 2.71
C ARG A 222 10.16 -9.63 1.37
N TRP A 223 9.14 -9.51 0.49
CA TRP A 223 9.34 -9.12 -0.92
C TRP A 223 8.52 -7.92 -1.38
N TRP A 224 7.90 -7.18 -0.46
CA TRP A 224 7.22 -5.90 -0.80
C TRP A 224 7.66 -4.78 0.11
#